data_e6a1e88252e7d6e60d6a275f03e7a7c0
#
_entry.id   e6a1e88252e7d6e60d6a275f03e7a7c0
#
_cell.length_a   1.000
_cell.length_b   1.000
_cell.length_c   1.000
_cell.angle_alpha   90.00
_cell.angle_beta   90.00
_cell.angle_gamma   90.00
#
_symmetry.space_group_name_H-M   'P 1'
#
loop_
_entity.id
_entity.type
_entity.pdbx_description
1 polymer ?
#
loop_
_entity_poly.entity_id
_entity_poly.type
_entity_poly.pdbx_seq_one_letter_code
_entity_poly.pdbx_strand_id
1 'polypeptide(L)'
;MAKKSLKILVDEMDDGMDEKLEKIGFEAYSVKKLRAEGLKLHTDFSVINYAKKNNMILITRDTESGEACDENTIPCILLDTNEIFKIVLDKLRQF
;
A
#
# COMPACT_ATOMS: atom_id res chain seq x y z
N MET A 1 -21.15 -1.80 4.99
CA MET A 1 -19.95 -2.50 5.46
C MET A 1 -18.72 -1.67 5.25
N ALA A 2 -17.96 -1.42 6.31
CA ALA A 2 -16.74 -0.62 6.25
C ALA A 2 -15.75 -1.16 5.21
N LYS A 3 -15.61 -2.48 5.15
CA LYS A 3 -14.70 -3.18 4.25
C LYS A 3 -14.95 -2.83 2.78
N LYS A 4 -16.22 -2.74 2.38
CA LYS A 4 -16.57 -2.46 0.98
C LYS A 4 -16.34 -1.01 0.57
N SER A 5 -16.28 -0.09 1.53
CA SER A 5 -16.07 1.32 1.22
C SER A 5 -14.60 1.72 1.22
N LEU A 6 -13.69 0.81 1.60
CA LEU A 6 -12.27 1.09 1.60
C LEU A 6 -11.70 0.96 0.19
N LYS A 7 -10.92 1.97 -0.19
CA LYS A 7 -10.13 1.94 -1.42
C LYS A 7 -8.67 1.79 -1.03
N ILE A 8 -7.96 0.92 -1.71
CA ILE A 8 -6.59 0.60 -1.36
C ILE A 8 -5.68 0.83 -2.55
N LEU A 9 -4.54 1.48 -2.31
CA LEU A 9 -3.50 1.67 -3.30
C LEU A 9 -2.27 0.91 -2.85
N VAL A 10 -1.85 -0.07 -3.65
CA VAL A 10 -0.70 -0.92 -3.34
C VAL A 10 0.52 -0.38 -4.08
N ASP A 11 1.60 -0.11 -3.36
CA ASP A 11 2.86 0.36 -3.94
C ASP A 11 3.47 -0.72 -4.83
N GLU A 12 4.34 -0.30 -5.75
CA GLU A 12 4.86 -1.20 -6.79
C GLU A 12 5.63 -2.41 -6.25
N MET A 13 6.25 -2.29 -5.08
CA MET A 13 6.97 -3.41 -4.47
C MET A 13 6.05 -4.58 -4.10
N ASP A 14 4.77 -4.32 -3.95
CA ASP A 14 3.79 -5.35 -3.60
C ASP A 14 2.75 -5.54 -4.70
N ASP A 15 3.12 -5.26 -5.94
CA ASP A 15 2.24 -5.47 -7.07
C ASP A 15 1.76 -6.92 -7.10
N GLY A 16 0.47 -7.10 -7.27
CA GLY A 16 -0.18 -8.41 -7.15
C GLY A 16 -1.00 -8.54 -5.87
N MET A 17 -0.66 -7.80 -4.82
CA MET A 17 -1.46 -7.79 -3.60
C MET A 17 -2.85 -7.20 -3.86
N ASP A 18 -2.94 -6.24 -4.78
CA ASP A 18 -4.21 -5.65 -5.19
C ASP A 18 -5.18 -6.72 -5.71
N GLU A 19 -4.70 -7.65 -6.52
CA GLU A 19 -5.53 -8.73 -7.05
C GLU A 19 -6.06 -9.64 -5.93
N LYS A 20 -5.22 -9.95 -4.95
CA LYS A 20 -5.60 -10.78 -3.81
C LYS A 20 -6.65 -10.08 -2.96
N LEU A 21 -6.50 -8.77 -2.76
CA LEU A 21 -7.46 -7.98 -2.00
C LEU A 21 -8.80 -7.88 -2.72
N GLU A 22 -8.77 -7.72 -4.04
CA GLU A 22 -10.00 -7.68 -4.84
C GLU A 22 -10.79 -8.98 -4.72
N LYS A 23 -10.11 -10.12 -4.69
CA LYS A 23 -10.76 -11.43 -4.56
C LYS A 23 -11.55 -11.57 -3.27
N ILE A 24 -11.17 -10.86 -2.22
CA ILE A 24 -11.88 -10.93 -0.94
C ILE A 24 -12.77 -9.71 -0.68
N GLY A 25 -12.99 -8.90 -1.72
CA GLY A 25 -14.02 -7.87 -1.70
C GLY A 25 -13.57 -6.44 -1.50
N PHE A 26 -12.26 -6.17 -1.51
CA PHE A 26 -11.75 -4.81 -1.43
C PHE A 26 -11.66 -4.17 -2.81
N GLU A 27 -11.81 -2.85 -2.86
CA GLU A 27 -11.53 -2.08 -4.07
C GLU A 27 -10.05 -1.70 -3.99
N ALA A 28 -9.21 -2.39 -4.77
CA ALA A 28 -7.76 -2.23 -4.68
C ALA A 28 -7.14 -1.91 -6.05
N TYR A 29 -6.12 -1.08 -6.01
CA TYR A 29 -5.39 -0.63 -7.20
C TYR A 29 -3.90 -0.79 -6.95
N SER A 30 -3.14 -0.93 -8.02
CA SER A 30 -1.68 -1.05 -7.97
C SER A 30 -1.06 0.17 -8.64
N VAL A 31 -0.06 0.76 -8.00
CA VAL A 31 0.72 1.87 -8.58
C VAL A 31 1.29 1.46 -9.94
N LYS A 32 1.84 0.25 -10.02
CA LYS A 32 2.42 -0.24 -11.26
C LYS A 32 1.41 -0.31 -12.40
N LYS A 33 0.22 -0.82 -12.12
CA LYS A 33 -0.84 -0.94 -13.13
C LYS A 33 -1.39 0.42 -13.55
N LEU A 34 -1.58 1.32 -12.59
CA LEU A 34 -2.04 2.67 -12.89
C LEU A 34 -1.03 3.44 -13.73
N ARG A 35 0.26 3.25 -13.43
CA ARG A 35 1.33 3.84 -14.24
C ARG A 35 1.31 3.30 -15.67
N ALA A 36 1.06 2.02 -15.83
CA ALA A 36 0.94 1.40 -17.14
C ALA A 36 -0.25 1.94 -17.94
N GLU A 37 -1.27 2.43 -17.25
CA GLU A 37 -2.44 3.07 -17.89
C GLU A 37 -2.20 4.53 -18.24
N GLY A 38 -1.01 5.07 -17.95
CA GLY A 38 -0.65 6.43 -18.32
C GLY A 38 -0.61 7.43 -17.18
N LEU A 39 -0.93 7.00 -15.95
CA LEU A 39 -0.88 7.91 -14.80
C LEU A 39 0.58 8.17 -14.39
N LYS A 40 0.87 9.42 -14.05
CA LYS A 40 2.24 9.84 -13.73
C LYS A 40 2.54 9.63 -12.25
N LEU A 41 2.68 8.37 -11.86
CA LEU A 41 2.95 7.98 -10.47
C LEU A 41 4.40 7.51 -10.34
N HIS A 42 5.35 8.43 -10.57
CA HIS A 42 6.77 8.11 -10.61
C HIS A 42 7.56 8.54 -9.37
N THR A 43 6.94 9.30 -8.47
CA THR A 43 7.57 9.75 -7.23
C THR A 43 6.70 9.40 -6.05
N ASP A 44 7.29 9.31 -4.86
CA ASP A 44 6.54 9.07 -3.63
C ASP A 44 5.46 10.14 -3.44
N PHE A 45 5.82 11.38 -3.72
CA PHE A 45 4.88 12.49 -3.59
C PHE A 45 3.67 12.33 -4.52
N SER A 46 3.89 11.92 -5.76
CA SER A 46 2.79 11.72 -6.72
C SER A 46 1.86 10.59 -6.30
N VAL A 47 2.41 9.52 -5.74
CA VAL A 47 1.64 8.38 -5.24
C VAL A 47 0.79 8.81 -4.03
N ILE A 48 1.40 9.52 -3.10
CA ILE A 48 0.72 10.01 -1.90
C ILE A 48 -0.40 10.98 -2.25
N ASN A 49 -0.14 11.91 -3.17
CA ASN A 49 -1.17 12.83 -3.65
C ASN A 49 -2.34 12.10 -4.30
N TYR A 50 -2.05 11.10 -5.08
CA TYR A 50 -3.08 10.30 -5.73
C TYR A 50 -3.95 9.60 -4.69
N ALA A 51 -3.33 8.98 -3.70
CA ALA A 51 -4.04 8.31 -2.60
C ALA A 51 -4.93 9.30 -1.84
N LYS A 52 -4.39 10.48 -1.53
CA LYS A 52 -5.13 11.52 -0.82
C LYS A 52 -6.33 11.99 -1.63
N LYS A 53 -6.12 12.28 -2.89
CA LYS A 53 -7.15 12.80 -3.79
C LYS A 53 -8.31 11.81 -3.99
N ASN A 54 -7.99 10.53 -3.96
CA ASN A 54 -8.96 9.46 -4.21
C ASN A 54 -9.41 8.73 -2.94
N ASN A 55 -9.04 9.24 -1.76
CA ASN A 55 -9.42 8.67 -0.47
C ASN A 55 -9.00 7.20 -0.34
N MET A 56 -7.76 6.93 -0.66
CA MET A 56 -7.19 5.58 -0.62
C MET A 56 -6.30 5.36 0.60
N ILE A 57 -6.25 4.11 1.05
CA ILE A 57 -5.27 3.66 2.03
C ILE A 57 -4.06 3.18 1.25
N LEU A 58 -2.88 3.75 1.51
CA LEU A 58 -1.66 3.33 0.84
C LEU A 58 -1.01 2.17 1.59
N ILE A 59 -0.66 1.11 0.87
CA ILE A 59 0.15 0.01 1.41
C ILE A 59 1.53 0.13 0.79
N THR A 60 2.55 0.30 1.61
CA THR A 60 3.92 0.50 1.13
C THR A 60 4.94 -0.16 2.06
N ARG A 61 6.11 -0.46 1.53
CA ARG A 61 7.27 -0.91 2.31
C ARG A 61 8.28 0.20 2.53
N ASP A 62 8.07 1.33 1.88
CA ASP A 62 8.99 2.45 1.92
C ASP A 62 8.74 3.32 3.16
N THR A 63 9.72 3.37 4.05
CA THR A 63 9.65 4.15 5.28
C THR A 63 9.42 5.63 4.99
N GLU A 64 10.08 6.18 3.97
CA GLU A 64 9.89 7.58 3.60
C GLU A 64 8.47 7.87 3.16
N SER A 65 7.86 6.95 2.40
CA SER A 65 6.45 7.09 2.01
C SER A 65 5.53 7.02 3.22
N GLY A 66 5.83 6.13 4.17
CA GLY A 66 5.06 6.02 5.41
C GLY A 66 5.11 7.30 6.23
N GLU A 67 6.30 7.90 6.35
CA GLU A 67 6.47 9.18 7.07
C GLU A 67 5.71 10.30 6.36
N ALA A 68 5.78 10.35 5.04
CA ALA A 68 5.08 11.35 4.26
C ALA A 68 3.56 11.21 4.39
N CYS A 69 3.06 10.00 4.52
CA CYS A 69 1.64 9.76 4.77
C CYS A 69 1.23 10.33 6.12
N ASP A 70 2.03 10.11 7.16
CA ASP A 70 1.75 10.67 8.49
C ASP A 70 1.71 12.20 8.45
N GLU A 71 2.69 12.82 7.79
CA GLU A 71 2.75 14.27 7.67
C GLU A 71 1.54 14.85 6.93
N ASN A 72 0.98 14.09 5.99
CA ASN A 72 -0.15 14.54 5.17
C ASN A 72 -1.49 13.99 5.66
N THR A 73 -1.51 13.33 6.80
CA THR A 73 -2.71 12.72 7.39
C THR A 73 -3.40 11.73 6.45
N ILE A 74 -2.62 10.93 5.75
CA ILE A 74 -3.13 9.91 4.84
C ILE A 74 -3.05 8.54 5.52
N PRO A 75 -4.11 7.75 5.51
CA PRO A 75 -4.05 6.41 6.09
C PRO A 75 -3.06 5.55 5.28
N CYS A 76 -2.17 4.87 6.00
CA CYS A 76 -1.10 4.11 5.39
C CYS A 76 -0.83 2.85 6.20
N ILE A 77 -0.57 1.75 5.50
CA ILE A 77 -0.08 0.52 6.12
C ILE A 77 1.37 0.38 5.67
N LEU A 78 2.28 0.59 6.60
CA LEU A 78 3.71 0.46 6.32
C LEU A 78 4.16 -0.93 6.71
N LEU A 79 4.61 -1.71 5.72
CA LEU A 79 5.18 -3.04 5.95
C LEU A 79 6.71 -2.89 6.01
N ASP A 80 7.22 -2.42 7.14
CA ASP A 80 8.64 -2.16 7.25
C ASP A 80 9.45 -3.45 7.44
N THR A 81 10.75 -3.36 7.17
CA THR A 81 11.66 -4.50 7.23
C THR A 81 11.71 -5.13 8.61
N ASN A 82 11.60 -4.32 9.65
CA ASN A 82 11.66 -4.82 11.03
C ASN A 82 10.44 -5.70 11.36
N GLU A 83 9.26 -5.29 10.92
CA GLU A 83 8.06 -6.09 11.13
C GLU A 83 8.11 -7.39 10.36
N ILE A 84 8.59 -7.36 9.13
CA ILE A 84 8.76 -8.55 8.32
C ILE A 84 9.74 -9.50 8.99
N PHE A 85 10.84 -8.97 9.52
CA PHE A 85 11.83 -9.77 10.23
C PHE A 85 11.23 -10.44 11.47
N LYS A 86 10.41 -9.72 12.23
CA LYS A 86 9.74 -10.30 13.40
C LYS A 86 8.84 -11.47 13.02
N ILE A 87 8.11 -11.35 11.93
CA ILE A 87 7.25 -12.42 11.43
C ILE A 87 8.08 -13.64 11.07
N VAL A 88 9.19 -13.45 10.36
CA VAL A 88 10.09 -14.54 9.98
C VAL A 88 10.66 -15.21 11.22
N LEU A 89 11.13 -14.41 12.18
CA LEU A 89 11.72 -14.93 13.41
C LEU A 89 10.72 -15.75 14.22
N ASP A 90 9.49 -15.26 14.35
CA ASP A 90 8.45 -15.98 15.07
C ASP A 90 8.15 -17.33 14.42
N LYS A 91 8.11 -17.36 13.11
CA LYS A 91 7.87 -18.61 12.37
C LYS A 91 9.04 -19.58 12.53
N LEU A 92 10.26 -19.06 12.51
CA LEU A 92 11.46 -19.90 12.70
C LEU A 92 11.51 -20.56 14.06
N ARG A 93 11.00 -19.89 15.10
CA ARG A 93 10.96 -20.43 16.46
C ARG A 93 10.06 -21.65 16.59
N GLN A 94 9.21 -21.89 15.62
CA GLN A 94 8.31 -23.05 15.59
C GLN A 94 8.96 -24.31 15.01
N PHE A 95 10.15 -24.19 14.47
CA PHE A 95 10.90 -25.33 13.90
C PHE A 95 11.84 -26.00 14.96
#